data_f19e232d5c08d9c8166bfe64be4e1a5e
#
_entry.id   f19e232d5c08d9c8166bfe64be4e1a5e
#
_cell.length_a   1.000
_cell.length_b   1.000
_cell.length_c   1.000
_cell.angle_alpha   90.00
_cell.angle_beta   90.00
_cell.angle_gamma   90.00
#
_symmetry.space_group_name_H-M   'P 1'
#
loop_
_entity.id
_entity.type
_entity.pdbx_description
1 polymer ?
#
loop_
_entity_poly.entity_id
_entity_poly.type
_entity_poly.pdbx_seq_one_letter_code
_entity_poly.pdbx_strand_id
1 'polypeptide(L)'
;MIHSTLRQQAQQRIAGLLYDGVLSPPEWYGGLDAIREVLGAGTFHFFTMRRPNSLVLESVDNQGEVGINADKMRDYEAHYLHDDVRMAALLRLSQGQIMLDHEHISAREMSRNSVYADILKPFGFRHTLGATLRDDGVTRDVMGFMRPVDHTPYGASEKSFIEQLLPDLIRATHLRARASELVQKAALGMATLDTLSQGIAVIDGQCRIQYANSAAERLMVTPSVLTALH
;
A
#
# COMPACT_ATOMS: atom_id res chain seq x y z
N MET A 1 24.46 21.39 9.34
CA MET A 1 23.73 21.08 10.59
C MET A 1 22.21 21.26 10.45
N ILE A 2 21.69 22.43 10.01
CA ILE A 2 20.22 22.68 9.91
C ILE A 2 19.50 21.69 8.97
N HIS A 3 20.07 21.39 7.80
CA HIS A 3 19.49 20.44 6.84
C HIS A 3 19.42 19.00 7.36
N SER A 4 20.37 18.55 8.20
CA SER A 4 20.33 17.21 8.80
C SER A 4 19.22 17.09 9.86
N THR A 5 19.01 18.13 10.66
CA THR A 5 17.97 18.17 11.69
C THR A 5 16.58 18.16 11.08
N LEU A 6 16.36 18.95 10.01
CA LEU A 6 15.07 18.95 9.29
C LEU A 6 14.76 17.60 8.64
N ARG A 7 15.76 16.94 8.04
CA ARG A 7 15.60 15.60 7.50
C ARG A 7 15.25 14.57 8.58
N GLN A 8 15.94 14.62 9.72
CA GLN A 8 15.66 13.70 10.82
C GLN A 8 14.25 13.91 11.38
N GLN A 9 13.80 15.14 11.51
CA GLN A 9 12.42 15.46 11.92
C GLN A 9 11.40 14.93 10.91
N ALA A 10 11.65 15.08 9.60
CA ALA A 10 10.79 14.54 8.56
C ALA A 10 10.72 13.01 8.65
N GLN A 11 11.84 12.31 8.84
CA GLN A 11 11.89 10.86 9.01
C GLN A 11 11.07 10.39 10.22
N GLN A 12 11.23 11.02 11.37
CA GLN A 12 10.46 10.70 12.59
C GLN A 12 8.95 10.89 12.37
N ARG A 13 8.55 12.00 11.75
CA ARG A 13 7.15 12.28 11.43
C ARG A 13 6.60 11.20 10.48
N ILE A 14 7.32 10.88 9.42
CA ILE A 14 6.91 9.86 8.44
C ILE A 14 6.80 8.49 9.10
N ALA A 15 7.79 8.10 9.91
CA ALA A 15 7.73 6.83 10.63
C ALA A 15 6.50 6.77 11.56
N GLY A 16 6.17 7.83 12.27
CA GLY A 16 4.94 7.94 13.07
C GLY A 16 3.69 7.68 12.23
N LEU A 17 3.52 8.41 11.12
CA LEU A 17 2.38 8.23 10.20
C LEU A 17 2.28 6.80 9.64
N LEU A 18 3.42 6.17 9.30
CA LEU A 18 3.43 4.79 8.81
C LEU A 18 2.98 3.78 9.88
N TYR A 19 3.37 3.96 11.14
CA TYR A 19 2.93 3.08 12.22
C TYR A 19 1.46 3.32 12.61
N ASP A 20 1.00 4.56 12.66
CA ASP A 20 -0.41 4.90 12.85
C ASP A 20 -1.26 4.36 11.69
N GLY A 21 -0.68 4.39 10.49
CA GLY A 21 -1.26 3.88 9.25
C GLY A 21 -1.41 2.35 9.17
N VAL A 22 -0.88 1.58 10.14
CA VAL A 22 -1.07 0.12 10.18
C VAL A 22 -2.55 -0.27 10.22
N LEU A 23 -3.36 0.49 10.95
CA LEU A 23 -4.80 0.29 11.10
C LEU A 23 -5.65 1.42 10.50
N SER A 24 -5.02 2.48 10.03
CA SER A 24 -5.69 3.67 9.53
C SER A 24 -5.24 4.02 8.10
N PRO A 25 -6.09 3.78 7.10
CA PRO A 25 -5.76 4.11 5.71
C PRO A 25 -5.40 5.59 5.47
N PRO A 26 -6.03 6.59 6.12
CA PRO A 26 -5.64 8.00 5.94
C PRO A 26 -4.21 8.30 6.40
N GLU A 27 -3.77 7.75 7.55
CA GLU A 27 -2.41 7.94 8.06
C GLU A 27 -1.38 7.20 7.21
N TRP A 28 -1.74 6.00 6.67
CA TRP A 28 -0.91 5.29 5.71
C TRP A 28 -0.67 6.12 4.45
N TYR A 29 -1.76 6.66 3.87
CA TYR A 29 -1.68 7.59 2.74
C TYR A 29 -0.82 8.80 3.09
N GLY A 30 -1.06 9.44 4.25
CA GLY A 30 -0.32 10.60 4.71
C GLY A 30 1.18 10.34 4.87
N GLY A 31 1.56 9.14 5.31
CA GLY A 31 2.97 8.72 5.41
C GLY A 31 3.64 8.61 4.03
N LEU A 32 2.96 7.98 3.06
CA LEU A 32 3.45 7.86 1.68
C LEU A 32 3.50 9.22 0.97
N ASP A 33 2.50 10.05 1.18
CA ASP A 33 2.45 11.40 0.62
C ASP A 33 3.55 12.32 1.19
N ALA A 34 3.83 12.23 2.48
CA ALA A 34 4.94 12.93 3.10
C ALA A 34 6.31 12.49 2.54
N ILE A 35 6.49 11.20 2.20
CA ILE A 35 7.69 10.74 1.48
C ILE A 35 7.73 11.36 0.08
N ARG A 36 6.63 11.36 -0.66
CA ARG A 36 6.50 11.99 -1.98
C ARG A 36 6.97 13.45 -1.96
N GLU A 37 6.48 14.22 -0.98
CA GLU A 37 6.87 15.63 -0.82
C GLU A 37 8.37 15.79 -0.61
N VAL A 38 8.97 15.03 0.32
CA VAL A 38 10.42 15.13 0.60
C VAL A 38 11.26 14.73 -0.60
N LEU A 39 10.80 13.75 -1.39
CA LEU A 39 11.47 13.33 -2.62
C LEU A 39 11.27 14.29 -3.78
N GLY A 40 10.41 15.30 -3.70
CA GLY A 40 10.00 16.12 -4.83
C GLY A 40 9.38 15.28 -5.95
N ALA A 41 8.66 14.23 -5.59
CA ALA A 41 7.91 13.42 -6.54
C ALA A 41 6.54 14.07 -6.85
N GLY A 42 6.07 13.93 -8.08
CA GLY A 42 4.73 14.37 -8.46
C GLY A 42 3.66 13.36 -8.07
N THR A 43 4.02 12.07 -8.10
CA THR A 43 3.08 11.00 -7.72
C THR A 43 3.79 9.86 -7.02
N PHE A 44 3.01 9.11 -6.24
CA PHE A 44 3.44 7.85 -5.64
C PHE A 44 2.42 6.74 -5.94
N HIS A 45 2.88 5.50 -5.88
CA HIS A 45 2.05 4.31 -5.96
C HIS A 45 2.61 3.25 -5.01
N PHE A 46 1.81 2.83 -4.04
CA PHE A 46 2.03 1.65 -3.22
C PHE A 46 0.99 0.61 -3.61
N PHE A 47 1.40 -0.62 -3.85
CA PHE A 47 0.46 -1.69 -4.18
C PHE A 47 0.94 -3.05 -3.69
N THR A 48 -0.04 -3.90 -3.38
CA THR A 48 0.16 -5.32 -3.07
C THR A 48 -0.23 -6.14 -4.29
N MET A 49 0.69 -6.99 -4.76
CA MET A 49 0.43 -7.92 -5.86
C MET A 49 0.52 -9.37 -5.42
N ARG A 50 -0.29 -10.22 -6.03
CA ARG A 50 -0.21 -11.68 -5.87
C ARG A 50 0.78 -12.28 -6.85
N ARG A 51 1.59 -13.21 -6.36
CA ARG A 51 2.47 -14.02 -7.21
C ARG A 51 1.75 -15.33 -7.63
N PRO A 52 2.06 -15.91 -8.79
CA PRO A 52 2.98 -15.42 -9.83
C PRO A 52 2.34 -14.49 -10.87
N ASN A 53 1.02 -14.30 -10.85
CA ASN A 53 0.26 -13.66 -11.92
C ASN A 53 0.21 -12.13 -11.85
N SER A 54 0.94 -11.52 -10.91
CA SER A 54 1.02 -10.06 -10.71
C SER A 54 -0.34 -9.36 -10.54
N LEU A 55 -1.36 -10.09 -10.07
CA LEU A 55 -2.68 -9.51 -9.79
C LEU A 55 -2.57 -8.51 -8.65
N VAL A 56 -2.93 -7.25 -8.90
CA VAL A 56 -3.00 -6.21 -7.88
C VAL A 56 -4.18 -6.49 -6.95
N LEU A 57 -3.90 -6.58 -5.65
CA LEU A 57 -4.88 -6.85 -4.59
C LEU A 57 -5.29 -5.58 -3.84
N GLU A 58 -4.35 -4.65 -3.69
CA GLU A 58 -4.53 -3.38 -3.01
C GLU A 58 -3.68 -2.33 -3.72
N SER A 59 -4.18 -1.11 -3.83
CA SER A 59 -3.48 0.05 -4.37
C SER A 59 -3.75 1.27 -3.51
N VAL A 60 -2.71 2.04 -3.22
CA VAL A 60 -2.77 3.34 -2.55
C VAL A 60 -1.89 4.31 -3.34
N ASP A 61 -2.47 5.36 -3.86
CA ASP A 61 -1.80 6.32 -4.72
C ASP A 61 -2.46 7.70 -4.67
N ASN A 62 -1.78 8.71 -5.22
CA ASN A 62 -2.35 10.04 -5.48
C ASN A 62 -2.53 10.29 -6.99
N GLN A 63 -2.63 9.26 -7.79
CA GLN A 63 -2.62 9.37 -9.27
C GLN A 63 -3.82 10.14 -9.81
N GLY A 64 -4.97 10.11 -9.12
CA GLY A 64 -6.13 10.93 -9.46
C GLY A 64 -5.83 12.43 -9.44
N GLU A 65 -4.97 12.89 -8.55
CA GLU A 65 -4.56 14.30 -8.44
C GLU A 65 -3.74 14.78 -9.64
N VAL A 66 -3.03 13.85 -10.30
CA VAL A 66 -2.22 14.14 -11.49
C VAL A 66 -2.91 13.72 -12.79
N GLY A 67 -4.21 13.42 -12.74
CA GLY A 67 -5.02 13.11 -13.92
C GLY A 67 -4.97 11.66 -14.40
N ILE A 68 -4.30 10.77 -13.66
CA ILE A 68 -4.32 9.32 -13.92
C ILE A 68 -5.55 8.73 -13.23
N ASN A 69 -6.62 8.55 -13.96
CA ASN A 69 -7.86 8.02 -13.44
C ASN A 69 -7.89 6.47 -13.41
N ALA A 70 -8.93 5.92 -12.79
CA ALA A 70 -9.10 4.47 -12.66
C ALA A 70 -9.14 3.71 -14.01
N ASP A 71 -9.62 4.35 -15.08
CA ASP A 71 -9.65 3.74 -16.43
C ASP A 71 -8.24 3.57 -16.98
N LYS A 72 -7.38 4.58 -16.79
CA LYS A 72 -5.96 4.52 -17.17
C LYS A 72 -5.18 3.50 -16.37
N MET A 73 -5.50 3.35 -15.07
CA MET A 73 -4.90 2.31 -14.26
C MET A 73 -5.29 0.91 -14.72
N ARG A 74 -6.56 0.68 -15.04
CA ARG A 74 -7.01 -0.60 -15.61
C ARG A 74 -6.35 -0.89 -16.96
N ASP A 75 -6.21 0.13 -17.81
CA ASP A 75 -5.50 0.00 -19.09
C ASP A 75 -4.03 -0.37 -18.87
N TYR A 76 -3.34 0.28 -17.93
CA TYR A 76 -1.97 -0.04 -17.55
C TYR A 76 -1.85 -1.50 -17.04
N GLU A 77 -2.70 -1.91 -16.11
CA GLU A 77 -2.67 -3.25 -15.55
C GLU A 77 -2.94 -4.34 -16.60
N ALA A 78 -3.85 -4.06 -17.54
CA ALA A 78 -4.23 -5.01 -18.59
C ALA A 78 -3.19 -5.14 -19.72
N HIS A 79 -2.53 -4.04 -20.12
CA HIS A 79 -1.77 -3.99 -21.37
C HIS A 79 -0.29 -3.64 -21.19
N TYR A 80 0.10 -2.94 -20.11
CA TYR A 80 1.45 -2.40 -19.96
C TYR A 80 2.27 -3.04 -18.84
N LEU A 81 1.61 -3.60 -17.82
CA LEU A 81 2.29 -4.12 -16.62
C LEU A 81 3.34 -5.19 -16.97
N HIS A 82 3.05 -6.05 -17.95
CA HIS A 82 3.97 -7.13 -18.36
C HIS A 82 5.22 -6.61 -19.10
N ASP A 83 5.09 -5.48 -19.79
CA ASP A 83 6.15 -4.85 -20.58
C ASP A 83 6.87 -3.73 -19.82
N ASP A 84 6.47 -3.47 -18.57
CA ASP A 84 7.08 -2.42 -17.77
C ASP A 84 8.49 -2.82 -17.31
N VAL A 85 9.48 -2.27 -18.01
CA VAL A 85 10.90 -2.51 -17.69
C VAL A 85 11.28 -2.06 -16.28
N ARG A 86 10.55 -1.11 -15.67
CA ARG A 86 10.75 -0.65 -14.29
C ARG A 86 10.34 -1.75 -13.32
N MET A 87 9.18 -2.37 -13.56
CA MET A 87 8.73 -3.52 -12.78
C MET A 87 9.69 -4.69 -12.93
N ALA A 88 10.13 -4.99 -14.15
CA ALA A 88 11.12 -6.04 -14.40
C ALA A 88 12.45 -5.77 -13.66
N ALA A 89 12.93 -4.53 -13.63
CA ALA A 89 14.12 -4.14 -12.87
C ALA A 89 13.90 -4.29 -11.35
N LEU A 90 12.79 -3.75 -10.83
CA LEU A 90 12.44 -3.80 -9.42
C LEU A 90 12.28 -5.23 -8.88
N LEU A 91 11.63 -6.10 -9.65
CA LEU A 91 11.38 -7.50 -9.25
C LEU A 91 12.65 -8.38 -9.22
N ARG A 92 13.76 -7.93 -9.81
CA ARG A 92 15.07 -8.60 -9.70
C ARG A 92 15.82 -8.23 -8.42
N LEU A 93 15.44 -7.14 -7.77
CA LEU A 93 16.08 -6.68 -6.55
C LEU A 93 15.51 -7.42 -5.34
N SER A 94 16.36 -7.61 -4.34
CA SER A 94 15.94 -8.15 -3.05
C SER A 94 15.08 -7.15 -2.29
N GLN A 95 14.27 -7.64 -1.36
CA GLN A 95 13.50 -6.80 -0.44
C GLN A 95 14.42 -5.77 0.24
N GLY A 96 13.98 -4.52 0.29
CA GLY A 96 14.72 -3.43 0.90
C GLY A 96 15.81 -2.82 0.02
N GLN A 97 16.03 -3.33 -1.20
CA GLN A 97 16.88 -2.64 -2.18
C GLN A 97 16.08 -1.56 -2.92
N ILE A 98 16.73 -0.41 -3.14
CA ILE A 98 16.13 0.71 -3.84
C ILE A 98 16.51 0.67 -5.30
N MET A 99 15.52 0.73 -6.16
CA MET A 99 15.66 0.87 -7.60
C MET A 99 15.59 2.36 -7.96
N LEU A 100 16.63 2.88 -8.61
CA LEU A 100 16.56 4.11 -9.40
C LEU A 100 16.55 3.68 -10.86
N ASP A 101 15.54 4.08 -11.61
CA ASP A 101 15.34 3.57 -12.98
C ASP A 101 16.58 3.76 -13.88
N HIS A 102 17.26 4.90 -13.82
CA HIS A 102 18.46 5.19 -14.61
C HIS A 102 19.71 4.38 -14.22
N GLU A 103 19.73 3.74 -13.02
CA GLU A 103 20.81 2.80 -12.62
C GLU A 103 20.62 1.41 -13.24
N HIS A 104 19.38 1.04 -13.61
CA HIS A 104 19.00 -0.30 -14.04
C HIS A 104 18.52 -0.40 -15.47
N ILE A 105 18.07 0.71 -16.06
CA ILE A 105 17.45 0.78 -17.38
C ILE A 105 18.19 1.82 -18.23
N SER A 106 18.73 1.40 -19.36
CA SER A 106 19.43 2.32 -20.24
C SER A 106 18.48 3.36 -20.85
N ALA A 107 19.00 4.53 -21.20
CA ALA A 107 18.22 5.57 -21.88
C ALA A 107 17.58 5.08 -23.18
N ARG A 108 18.25 4.13 -23.88
CA ARG A 108 17.74 3.50 -25.10
C ARG A 108 16.53 2.59 -24.83
N GLU A 109 16.58 1.80 -23.76
CA GLU A 109 15.44 0.94 -23.36
C GLU A 109 14.27 1.81 -22.93
N MET A 110 14.48 2.82 -22.09
CA MET A 110 13.44 3.76 -21.68
C MET A 110 12.75 4.42 -22.88
N SER A 111 13.54 4.86 -23.89
CA SER A 111 12.98 5.54 -25.09
C SER A 111 12.17 4.64 -26.00
N ARG A 112 12.32 3.31 -25.90
CA ARG A 112 11.61 2.31 -26.70
C ARG A 112 10.48 1.63 -25.96
N ASN A 113 10.40 1.81 -24.64
CA ASN A 113 9.39 1.15 -23.83
C ASN A 113 8.08 1.93 -23.87
N SER A 114 6.99 1.21 -24.13
CA SER A 114 5.63 1.75 -24.23
C SER A 114 5.18 2.46 -22.95
N VAL A 115 5.57 1.97 -21.76
CA VAL A 115 5.20 2.60 -20.49
C VAL A 115 5.78 4.02 -20.36
N TYR A 116 7.02 4.22 -20.79
CA TYR A 116 7.61 5.57 -20.80
C TYR A 116 6.95 6.49 -21.84
N ALA A 117 6.59 5.95 -23.01
CA ALA A 117 6.02 6.73 -24.11
C ALA A 117 4.54 7.05 -23.90
N ASP A 118 3.76 6.04 -23.49
CA ASP A 118 2.29 6.07 -23.54
C ASP A 118 1.66 6.33 -22.17
N ILE A 119 2.40 6.03 -21.08
CA ILE A 119 1.92 6.23 -19.72
C ILE A 119 2.66 7.39 -19.03
N LEU A 120 3.99 7.34 -18.88
CA LEU A 120 4.69 8.33 -18.07
C LEU A 120 4.75 9.70 -18.74
N LYS A 121 5.17 9.76 -20.01
CA LYS A 121 5.39 11.02 -20.73
C LYS A 121 4.11 11.85 -20.88
N PRO A 122 2.93 11.31 -21.22
CA PRO A 122 1.69 12.07 -21.31
C PRO A 122 1.28 12.75 -20.00
N PHE A 123 1.65 12.15 -18.85
CA PHE A 123 1.40 12.72 -17.52
C PHE A 123 2.60 13.54 -16.98
N GLY A 124 3.61 13.78 -17.81
CA GLY A 124 4.75 14.60 -17.45
C GLY A 124 5.79 13.93 -16.56
N PHE A 125 5.76 12.61 -16.39
CA PHE A 125 6.69 11.86 -15.54
C PHE A 125 7.82 11.23 -16.34
N ARG A 126 8.98 11.06 -15.66
CA ARG A 126 10.17 10.49 -16.30
C ARG A 126 11.00 9.61 -15.38
N HIS A 127 11.22 10.02 -14.14
CA HIS A 127 12.18 9.39 -13.24
C HIS A 127 11.44 8.59 -12.15
N THR A 128 11.86 7.35 -11.93
CA THR A 128 11.23 6.47 -10.97
C THR A 128 12.24 6.02 -9.90
N LEU A 129 11.82 6.14 -8.63
CA LEU A 129 12.42 5.48 -7.49
C LEU A 129 11.44 4.43 -6.99
N GLY A 130 11.88 3.19 -6.78
CA GLY A 130 11.02 2.12 -6.27
C GLY A 130 11.73 1.20 -5.29
N ALA A 131 10.95 0.47 -4.50
CA ALA A 131 11.44 -0.58 -3.62
C ALA A 131 10.40 -1.66 -3.38
N THR A 132 10.86 -2.90 -3.17
CA THR A 132 10.04 -3.98 -2.63
C THR A 132 10.13 -3.94 -1.11
N LEU A 133 8.98 -3.79 -0.43
CA LEU A 133 8.91 -3.68 1.03
C LEU A 133 8.64 -5.02 1.71
N ARG A 134 7.88 -5.90 1.06
CA ARG A 134 7.60 -7.26 1.54
C ARG A 134 7.53 -8.22 0.35
N ASP A 135 8.06 -9.42 0.54
CA ASP A 135 7.89 -10.55 -0.37
C ASP A 135 7.84 -11.83 0.46
N ASP A 136 6.68 -12.45 0.57
CA ASP A 136 6.46 -13.68 1.34
C ASP A 136 6.31 -14.93 0.46
N GLY A 137 6.59 -14.78 -0.83
CA GLY A 137 6.45 -15.85 -1.83
C GLY A 137 5.04 -15.97 -2.42
N VAL A 138 4.02 -15.45 -1.75
CA VAL A 138 2.60 -15.45 -2.19
C VAL A 138 2.18 -14.06 -2.63
N THR A 139 2.53 -13.06 -1.83
CA THR A 139 2.25 -11.65 -2.09
C THR A 139 3.52 -10.81 -2.02
N ARG A 140 3.51 -9.69 -2.71
CA ARG A 140 4.60 -8.73 -2.72
C ARG A 140 4.04 -7.32 -2.61
N ASP A 141 4.62 -6.51 -1.71
CA ASP A 141 4.30 -5.10 -1.57
C ASP A 141 5.41 -4.26 -2.18
N VAL A 142 5.00 -3.36 -3.05
CA VAL A 142 5.88 -2.52 -3.84
C VAL A 142 5.50 -1.07 -3.64
N MET A 143 6.49 -0.19 -3.55
CA MET A 143 6.29 1.25 -3.62
C MET A 143 7.08 1.85 -4.78
N GLY A 144 6.53 2.90 -5.38
CA GLY A 144 7.17 3.68 -6.42
C GLY A 144 6.85 5.17 -6.29
N PHE A 145 7.82 6.00 -6.57
CA PHE A 145 7.70 7.46 -6.61
C PHE A 145 8.17 7.95 -7.98
N MET A 146 7.34 8.76 -8.63
CA MET A 146 7.63 9.26 -9.97
C MET A 146 7.82 10.77 -9.94
N ARG A 147 8.94 11.22 -10.50
CA ARG A 147 9.34 12.62 -10.57
C ARG A 147 9.06 13.18 -11.96
N PRO A 148 8.65 14.46 -12.08
CA PRO A 148 8.39 15.09 -13.35
C PRO A 148 9.60 15.10 -14.30
N VAL A 149 9.32 15.20 -15.60
CA VAL A 149 10.33 15.16 -16.68
C VAL A 149 11.31 16.31 -16.65
N ASP A 150 10.91 17.45 -16.12
CA ASP A 150 11.71 18.68 -15.99
C ASP A 150 12.58 18.70 -14.71
N HIS A 151 12.49 17.67 -13.90
CA HIS A 151 13.33 17.50 -12.71
C HIS A 151 14.57 16.65 -13.04
N THR A 152 15.59 16.78 -12.18
CA THR A 152 16.75 15.89 -12.23
C THR A 152 16.39 14.47 -11.80
N PRO A 153 17.05 13.42 -12.32
CA PRO A 153 16.91 12.08 -11.79
C PRO A 153 17.14 12.02 -10.28
N TYR A 154 16.54 11.02 -9.63
CA TYR A 154 16.85 10.74 -8.22
C TYR A 154 18.32 10.41 -8.04
N GLY A 155 18.94 10.94 -7.00
CA GLY A 155 20.35 10.75 -6.73
C GLY A 155 20.65 10.07 -5.40
N ALA A 156 21.92 10.07 -5.02
CA ALA A 156 22.39 9.49 -3.76
C ALA A 156 21.70 10.07 -2.51
N SER A 157 21.30 11.35 -2.59
CA SER A 157 20.63 12.06 -1.50
C SER A 157 19.25 11.48 -1.20
N GLU A 158 18.43 11.27 -2.22
CA GLU A 158 17.09 10.69 -2.11
C GLU A 158 17.18 9.21 -1.78
N LYS A 159 18.10 8.49 -2.40
CA LYS A 159 18.36 7.08 -2.10
C LYS A 159 18.71 6.88 -0.63
N SER A 160 19.65 7.66 -0.10
CA SER A 160 20.03 7.61 1.33
C SER A 160 18.89 7.99 2.26
N PHE A 161 18.02 8.93 1.88
CA PHE A 161 16.84 9.28 2.67
C PHE A 161 15.88 8.08 2.79
N ILE A 162 15.60 7.40 1.69
CA ILE A 162 14.74 6.20 1.71
C ILE A 162 15.43 5.04 2.43
N GLU A 163 16.73 4.82 2.25
CA GLU A 163 17.50 3.78 2.96
C GLU A 163 17.35 3.90 4.49
N GLN A 164 17.33 5.11 5.00
CA GLN A 164 17.13 5.37 6.44
C GLN A 164 15.68 5.10 6.91
N LEU A 165 14.69 5.27 6.03
CA LEU A 165 13.28 4.97 6.32
C LEU A 165 12.91 3.50 6.07
N LEU A 166 13.70 2.76 5.30
CA LEU A 166 13.38 1.38 4.90
C LEU A 166 13.05 0.45 6.06
N PRO A 167 13.79 0.47 7.20
CA PRO A 167 13.45 -0.40 8.33
C PRO A 167 12.04 -0.16 8.86
N ASP A 168 11.61 1.10 8.95
CA ASP A 168 10.27 1.47 9.41
C ASP A 168 9.21 1.16 8.37
N LEU A 169 9.46 1.45 7.09
CA LEU A 169 8.59 1.10 5.96
C LEU A 169 8.34 -0.41 5.90
N ILE A 170 9.38 -1.20 5.94
CA ILE A 170 9.29 -2.67 5.91
C ILE A 170 8.49 -3.18 7.11
N ARG A 171 8.82 -2.71 8.32
CA ARG A 171 8.13 -3.12 9.55
C ARG A 171 6.65 -2.74 9.53
N ALA A 172 6.32 -1.49 9.18
CA ALA A 172 4.95 -1.02 9.11
C ALA A 172 4.15 -1.79 8.05
N THR A 173 4.73 -2.06 6.87
CA THR A 173 4.12 -2.88 5.82
C THR A 173 3.82 -4.31 6.30
N HIS A 174 4.76 -4.96 7.00
CA HIS A 174 4.52 -6.29 7.57
C HIS A 174 3.41 -6.28 8.64
N LEU A 175 3.40 -5.27 9.51
CA LEU A 175 2.34 -5.13 10.53
C LEU A 175 0.98 -4.91 9.87
N ARG A 176 0.91 -4.05 8.85
CA ARG A 176 -0.32 -3.77 8.09
C ARG A 176 -0.85 -5.02 7.41
N ALA A 177 0.00 -5.80 6.76
CA ALA A 177 -0.39 -7.06 6.13
C ALA A 177 -0.95 -8.06 7.16
N ARG A 178 -0.31 -8.19 8.32
CA ARG A 178 -0.80 -9.06 9.41
C ARG A 178 -2.13 -8.59 10.00
N ALA A 179 -2.27 -7.28 10.22
CA ALA A 179 -3.51 -6.70 10.70
C ALA A 179 -4.67 -6.97 9.73
N SER A 180 -4.44 -6.75 8.43
CA SER A 180 -5.41 -7.04 7.37
C SER A 180 -5.81 -8.52 7.34
N GLU A 181 -4.84 -9.44 7.46
CA GLU A 181 -5.09 -10.88 7.52
C GLU A 181 -5.98 -11.26 8.73
N LEU A 182 -5.69 -10.68 9.91
CA LEU A 182 -6.50 -10.92 11.12
C LEU A 182 -7.92 -10.40 10.96
N VAL A 183 -8.10 -9.20 10.41
CA VAL A 183 -9.43 -8.63 10.12
C VAL A 183 -10.22 -9.52 9.15
N GLN A 184 -9.57 -9.99 8.07
CA GLN A 184 -10.22 -10.89 7.11
C GLN A 184 -10.61 -12.23 7.75
N LYS A 185 -9.74 -12.83 8.58
CA LYS A 185 -10.06 -14.07 9.31
C LYS A 185 -11.21 -13.88 10.29
N ALA A 186 -11.23 -12.77 11.03
CA ALA A 186 -12.33 -12.44 11.93
C ALA A 186 -13.64 -12.27 11.16
N ALA A 187 -13.64 -11.51 10.06
CA ALA A 187 -14.81 -11.31 9.21
C ALA A 187 -15.35 -12.64 8.64
N LEU A 188 -14.45 -13.52 8.16
CA LEU A 188 -14.84 -14.85 7.68
C LEU A 188 -15.44 -15.71 8.80
N GLY A 189 -14.85 -15.69 10.00
CA GLY A 189 -15.38 -16.37 11.16
C GLY A 189 -16.79 -15.90 11.54
N MET A 190 -17.01 -14.58 11.59
CA MET A 190 -18.32 -13.99 11.85
C MET A 190 -19.34 -14.36 10.76
N ALA A 191 -18.97 -14.25 9.49
CA ALA A 191 -19.83 -14.64 8.37
C ALA A 191 -20.22 -16.13 8.44
N THR A 192 -19.29 -17.00 8.87
CA THR A 192 -19.56 -18.43 9.06
C THR A 192 -20.58 -18.66 10.19
N LEU A 193 -20.43 -17.96 11.33
CA LEU A 193 -21.39 -18.03 12.43
C LEU A 193 -22.79 -17.54 12.01
N ASP A 194 -22.87 -16.56 11.13
CA ASP A 194 -24.14 -16.05 10.62
C ASP A 194 -24.89 -17.04 9.72
N THR A 195 -24.22 -18.05 9.15
CA THR A 195 -24.89 -19.11 8.38
C THR A 195 -25.59 -20.15 9.24
N LEU A 196 -25.30 -20.19 10.56
CA LEU A 196 -25.88 -21.14 11.46
C LEU A 196 -27.33 -20.78 11.81
N SER A 197 -28.19 -21.79 11.85
CA SER A 197 -29.59 -21.63 12.29
C SER A 197 -29.74 -21.49 13.81
N GLN A 198 -28.71 -21.87 14.57
CA GLN A 198 -28.65 -21.72 16.02
C GLN A 198 -28.24 -20.32 16.42
N GLY A 199 -28.93 -19.71 17.37
CA GLY A 199 -28.55 -18.42 17.96
C GLY A 199 -27.26 -18.57 18.79
N ILE A 200 -26.23 -17.80 18.41
CA ILE A 200 -24.95 -17.75 19.12
C ILE A 200 -24.74 -16.32 19.58
N ALA A 201 -24.46 -16.14 20.87
CA ALA A 201 -24.05 -14.86 21.42
C ALA A 201 -22.75 -15.02 22.23
N VAL A 202 -21.84 -14.05 22.10
CA VAL A 202 -20.62 -13.92 22.90
C VAL A 202 -20.83 -12.77 23.87
N ILE A 203 -20.62 -13.04 25.17
CA ILE A 203 -20.78 -12.05 26.24
C ILE A 203 -19.45 -11.80 26.95
N ASP A 204 -19.22 -10.58 27.44
CA ASP A 204 -18.08 -10.27 28.29
C ASP A 204 -18.34 -10.64 29.76
N GLY A 205 -17.31 -10.45 30.62
CA GLY A 205 -17.41 -10.71 32.06
C GLY A 205 -18.42 -9.85 32.81
N GLN A 206 -19.03 -8.86 32.15
CA GLN A 206 -20.07 -7.97 32.67
C GLN A 206 -21.44 -8.26 32.06
N CYS A 207 -21.57 -9.45 31.40
CA CYS A 207 -22.78 -9.89 30.71
C CYS A 207 -23.23 -8.99 29.55
N ARG A 208 -22.35 -8.17 28.99
CA ARG A 208 -22.68 -7.38 27.79
C ARG A 208 -22.40 -8.19 26.54
N ILE A 209 -23.35 -8.15 25.58
CA ILE A 209 -23.20 -8.83 24.31
C ILE A 209 -22.11 -8.14 23.50
N GLN A 210 -21.06 -8.87 23.18
CA GLN A 210 -19.96 -8.45 22.31
C GLN A 210 -20.21 -8.86 20.85
N TYR A 211 -20.94 -9.94 20.63
CA TYR A 211 -21.32 -10.44 19.31
C TYR A 211 -22.61 -11.25 19.43
N ALA A 212 -23.47 -11.14 18.45
CA ALA A 212 -24.60 -12.05 18.25
C ALA A 212 -24.70 -12.37 16.76
N ASN A 213 -24.91 -13.64 16.39
CA ASN A 213 -25.18 -13.98 15.01
C ASN A 213 -26.62 -13.63 14.61
N SER A 214 -26.91 -13.60 13.32
CA SER A 214 -28.23 -13.24 12.78
C SER A 214 -29.39 -14.08 13.37
N ALA A 215 -29.13 -15.35 13.76
CA ALA A 215 -30.13 -16.20 14.41
C ALA A 215 -30.40 -15.76 15.87
N ALA A 216 -29.35 -15.41 16.61
CA ALA A 216 -29.48 -14.87 17.97
C ALA A 216 -30.20 -13.51 17.98
N GLU A 217 -29.84 -12.61 17.07
CA GLU A 217 -30.48 -11.29 16.93
C GLU A 217 -32.00 -11.43 16.68
N ARG A 218 -32.41 -12.35 15.79
CA ARG A 218 -33.84 -12.60 15.53
C ARG A 218 -34.57 -13.09 16.80
N LEU A 219 -33.93 -13.93 17.62
CA LEU A 219 -34.51 -14.41 18.87
C LEU A 219 -34.63 -13.31 19.92
N MET A 220 -33.70 -12.40 20.00
CA MET A 220 -33.71 -11.26 20.94
C MET A 220 -34.79 -10.20 20.59
N VAL A 221 -35.09 -10.04 19.32
CA VAL A 221 -36.13 -9.08 18.84
C VAL A 221 -37.55 -9.65 19.05
N THR A 222 -37.71 -10.96 19.23
CA THR A 222 -39.01 -11.61 19.44
C THR A 222 -39.43 -11.48 20.91
N PRO A 223 -40.47 -10.71 21.29
CA PRO A 223 -40.77 -10.33 22.69
C PRO A 223 -41.08 -11.47 23.67
N SER A 224 -41.12 -12.72 23.21
CA SER A 224 -41.51 -13.87 24.00
C SER A 224 -40.37 -14.80 24.41
N VAL A 225 -39.11 -14.55 24.01
CA VAL A 225 -38.06 -15.59 24.20
C VAL A 225 -36.84 -15.13 25.02
N LEU A 226 -36.41 -13.89 24.93
CA LEU A 226 -35.29 -13.33 25.71
C LEU A 226 -35.42 -11.83 25.92
N THR A 227 -35.49 -11.37 27.15
CA THR A 227 -35.30 -9.95 27.49
C THR A 227 -33.81 -9.75 27.72
N ALA A 228 -33.14 -9.04 26.81
CA ALA A 228 -31.80 -8.55 27.07
C ALA A 228 -31.90 -7.39 28.10
N LEU A 229 -31.31 -7.58 29.28
CA LEU A 229 -31.14 -6.52 30.25
C LEU A 229 -30.06 -5.56 29.69
N HIS A 230 -30.45 -4.31 29.51
CA HIS A 230 -29.55 -3.21 29.15
C HIS A 230 -28.66 -2.82 30.30
#